data_5cadded7574a407ce66e2c1be01872c4
#
_entry.id   5cadded7574a407ce66e2c1be01872c4
#
_cell.length_a   1.000
_cell.length_b   1.000
_cell.length_c   1.000
_cell.angle_alpha   90.00
_cell.angle_beta   90.00
_cell.angle_gamma   90.00
#
_symmetry.space_group_name_H-M   'P 1'
#
loop_
_entity.id
_entity.type
_entity.pdbx_description
1 polymer ?
#
loop_
_entity_poly.entity_id
_entity_poly.type
_entity_poly.pdbx_seq_one_letter_code
_entity_poly.pdbx_strand_id
1 'polypeptide(L)'
;MDMEKLRQQLIIDEGVKYEVYLDHLQLKTVGIGHLCREDEPEFDEPVGTQVDEDRCTELFEEDINSVIKDCKKVFEDWDDMDEEVKQICANID
;
A
#
# COMPACT_ATOMS: atom_id res chain seq x y z
N MET A 1 -14.54 1.89 -8.07
CA MET A 1 -13.42 2.64 -7.45
C MET A 1 -12.42 3.06 -8.51
N ASP A 2 -12.00 4.31 -8.46
CA ASP A 2 -10.99 4.84 -9.38
C ASP A 2 -9.60 4.65 -8.75
N MET A 3 -8.88 3.63 -9.17
CA MET A 3 -7.56 3.26 -8.65
C MET A 3 -6.52 4.36 -8.92
N GLU A 4 -6.55 4.97 -10.09
CA GLU A 4 -5.61 6.02 -10.46
C GLU A 4 -5.81 7.27 -9.61
N LYS A 5 -7.05 7.64 -9.36
CA LYS A 5 -7.40 8.78 -8.52
C LYS A 5 -6.93 8.56 -7.08
N LEU A 6 -7.14 7.36 -6.56
CA LEU A 6 -6.68 6.98 -5.23
C LEU A 6 -5.15 7.05 -5.14
N ARG A 7 -4.45 6.54 -6.16
CA ARG A 7 -2.99 6.58 -6.22
C ARG A 7 -2.47 8.01 -6.19
N GLN A 8 -3.06 8.89 -6.99
CA GLN A 8 -2.66 10.29 -7.04
C GLN A 8 -2.90 10.99 -5.71
N GLN A 9 -4.01 10.70 -5.05
CA GLN A 9 -4.32 11.28 -3.75
C GLN A 9 -3.32 10.85 -2.69
N LEU A 10 -2.93 9.58 -2.69
CA LEU A 10 -1.93 9.07 -1.75
C LEU A 10 -0.55 9.65 -2.00
N ILE A 11 -0.20 9.89 -3.25
CA ILE A 11 1.06 10.56 -3.60
C ILE A 11 1.09 11.98 -3.01
N ILE A 12 -0.02 12.69 -3.08
CA ILE A 12 -0.13 14.05 -2.51
C ILE A 12 -0.04 13.99 -0.98
N ASP A 13 -0.72 13.06 -0.36
CA ASP A 13 -0.83 12.98 1.10
C ASP A 13 0.42 12.40 1.77
N GLU A 14 1.01 11.36 1.18
CA GLU A 14 2.11 10.60 1.79
C GLU A 14 3.44 10.72 1.03
N GLY A 15 3.37 11.18 -0.21
CA GLY A 15 4.54 11.24 -1.08
C GLY A 15 4.85 9.91 -1.73
N VAL A 16 5.80 9.92 -2.65
CA VAL A 16 6.26 8.73 -3.35
C VAL A 16 7.77 8.78 -3.51
N LYS A 17 8.44 7.63 -3.33
CA LYS A 17 9.87 7.48 -3.59
C LYS A 17 10.10 6.28 -4.49
N TYR A 18 10.69 6.52 -5.66
CA TYR A 18 11.01 5.45 -6.62
C TYR A 18 12.36 4.80 -6.28
N GLU A 19 12.47 4.40 -5.04
CA GLU A 19 13.68 3.75 -4.51
C GLU A 19 13.35 2.97 -3.24
N VAL A 20 14.24 2.04 -2.88
CA VAL A 20 14.17 1.37 -1.59
C VAL A 20 14.63 2.34 -0.50
N TYR A 21 13.81 2.55 0.52
CA TYR A 21 14.14 3.43 1.64
C TYR A 21 13.68 2.82 2.95
N LEU A 22 14.14 3.37 4.06
CA LEU A 22 13.67 2.98 5.39
C LEU A 22 12.57 3.93 5.85
N ASP A 23 11.48 3.37 6.37
CA ASP A 23 10.42 4.18 6.96
C ASP A 23 10.80 4.63 8.37
N HIS A 24 9.86 5.26 9.09
CA HIS A 24 10.10 5.74 10.45
C HIS A 24 10.37 4.61 11.46
N LEU A 25 10.01 3.37 11.11
CA LEU A 25 10.27 2.19 11.94
C LEU A 25 11.52 1.42 11.48
N GLN A 26 12.29 1.97 10.53
CA GLN A 26 13.49 1.36 9.96
C GLN A 26 13.19 0.10 9.15
N LEU A 27 12.01 0.02 8.56
CA LEU A 27 11.60 -1.10 7.69
C LEU A 27 11.76 -0.70 6.22
N LYS A 28 12.24 -1.65 5.41
CA LYS A 28 12.40 -1.40 3.97
C LYS A 28 11.07 -1.15 3.31
N THR A 29 10.98 -0.05 2.59
CA THR A 29 9.77 0.45 1.97
C THR A 29 10.10 0.92 0.57
N VAL A 30 9.13 0.92 -0.33
CA VAL A 30 9.32 1.39 -1.71
C VAL A 30 8.05 2.04 -2.23
N GLY A 31 8.22 3.03 -3.12
CA GLY A 31 7.10 3.66 -3.80
C GLY A 31 6.19 4.45 -2.87
N ILE A 32 4.90 4.15 -2.89
CA ILE A 32 3.88 4.84 -2.10
C ILE A 32 3.66 4.05 -0.80
N GLY A 33 4.68 4.02 0.05
CA GLY A 33 4.57 3.38 1.35
C GLY A 33 4.40 1.86 1.33
N HIS A 34 4.80 1.19 0.24
CA HIS A 34 4.75 -0.27 0.17
C HIS A 34 5.84 -0.89 1.04
N LEU A 35 5.43 -1.63 2.07
CA LEU A 35 6.37 -2.35 2.93
C LEU A 35 6.86 -3.60 2.19
N CYS A 36 8.17 -3.69 1.95
CA CYS A 36 8.77 -4.82 1.24
C CYS A 36 8.56 -6.12 2.00
N ARG A 37 8.16 -7.17 1.26
CA ARG A 37 7.99 -8.52 1.80
C ARG A 37 9.21 -9.37 1.49
N GLU A 38 9.47 -10.37 2.31
CA GLU A 38 10.65 -11.24 2.19
C GLU A 38 10.73 -11.96 0.83
N ASP A 39 9.58 -12.22 0.18
CA ASP A 39 9.50 -12.88 -1.11
C ASP A 39 9.67 -11.92 -2.30
N GLU A 40 9.79 -10.63 -2.04
CA GLU A 40 9.93 -9.62 -3.09
C GLU A 40 11.41 -9.32 -3.37
N PRO A 41 11.79 -9.12 -4.63
CA PRO A 41 13.19 -8.82 -4.95
C PRO A 41 13.72 -7.55 -4.29
N GLU A 42 12.86 -6.56 -4.07
CA GLU A 42 13.22 -5.30 -3.43
C GLU A 42 13.66 -5.48 -1.98
N PHE A 43 13.21 -6.54 -1.32
CA PHE A 43 13.57 -6.83 0.07
C PHE A 43 15.08 -7.06 0.23
N ASP A 44 15.71 -7.69 -0.75
CA ASP A 44 17.14 -8.02 -0.73
C ASP A 44 18.01 -6.90 -1.31
N GLU A 45 17.41 -5.86 -1.88
CA GLU A 45 18.15 -4.73 -2.43
C GLU A 45 18.57 -3.75 -1.34
N PRO A 46 19.76 -3.13 -1.48
CA PRO A 46 20.20 -2.14 -0.51
C PRO A 46 19.33 -0.88 -0.57
N VAL A 47 19.27 -0.17 0.55
CA VAL A 47 18.60 1.13 0.63
C VAL A 47 19.23 2.08 -0.40
N GLY A 48 18.40 2.79 -1.14
CA GLY A 48 18.81 3.68 -2.23
C GLY A 48 18.73 3.05 -3.61
N THR A 49 18.47 1.72 -3.71
CA THR A 49 18.27 1.08 -5.01
C THR A 49 17.04 1.66 -5.69
N GLN A 50 17.21 2.11 -6.93
CA GLN A 50 16.11 2.71 -7.68
C GLN A 50 15.13 1.65 -8.16
N VAL A 51 13.84 1.98 -8.13
CA VAL A 51 12.74 1.10 -8.53
C VAL A 51 11.90 1.84 -9.56
N ASP A 52 11.57 1.18 -10.65
CA ASP A 52 10.77 1.77 -11.72
C ASP A 52 9.40 2.23 -11.23
N GLU A 53 8.91 3.31 -11.82
CA GLU A 53 7.57 3.83 -11.54
C GLU A 53 6.50 2.75 -11.77
N ASP A 54 6.63 1.98 -12.86
CA ASP A 54 5.68 0.90 -13.17
C ASP A 54 5.68 -0.17 -12.08
N ARG A 55 6.84 -0.50 -11.54
CA ARG A 55 6.94 -1.46 -10.43
C ARG A 55 6.29 -0.90 -9.17
N CYS A 56 6.51 0.37 -8.87
CA CYS A 56 5.89 1.00 -7.70
C CYS A 56 4.37 1.04 -7.83
N THR A 57 3.85 1.29 -9.03
CA THR A 57 2.41 1.26 -9.32
C THR A 57 1.85 -0.15 -9.13
N GLU A 58 2.57 -1.17 -9.63
CA GLU A 58 2.18 -2.57 -9.47
C GLU A 58 2.08 -2.96 -7.98
N LEU A 59 3.08 -2.59 -7.20
CA LEU A 59 3.08 -2.86 -5.75
C LEU A 59 1.95 -2.13 -5.04
N PHE A 60 1.67 -0.90 -5.42
CA PHE A 60 0.55 -0.14 -4.89
C PHE A 60 -0.79 -0.83 -5.20
N GLU A 61 -0.97 -1.28 -6.44
CA GLU A 61 -2.20 -1.96 -6.83
C GLU A 61 -2.39 -3.28 -6.08
N GLU A 62 -1.32 -4.03 -5.86
CA GLU A 62 -1.36 -5.25 -5.05
C GLU A 62 -1.82 -4.95 -3.62
N ASP A 63 -1.29 -3.88 -3.02
CA ASP A 63 -1.67 -3.49 -1.66
C ASP A 63 -3.14 -3.10 -1.58
N ILE A 64 -3.62 -2.31 -2.54
CA ILE A 64 -5.02 -1.88 -2.57
C ILE A 64 -5.94 -3.07 -2.82
N ASN A 65 -5.59 -3.98 -3.71
CA ASN A 65 -6.38 -5.19 -3.95
C ASN A 65 -6.48 -6.06 -2.71
N SER A 66 -5.39 -6.14 -1.94
CA SER A 66 -5.40 -6.86 -0.67
C SER A 66 -6.35 -6.22 0.34
N VAL A 67 -6.34 -4.90 0.44
CA VAL A 67 -7.25 -4.16 1.32
C VAL A 67 -8.71 -4.36 0.89
N ILE A 68 -9.00 -4.28 -0.41
CA ILE A 68 -10.34 -4.52 -0.94
C ILE A 68 -10.83 -5.93 -0.59
N LYS A 69 -9.96 -6.92 -0.75
CA LYS A 69 -10.28 -8.31 -0.43
C LYS A 69 -10.60 -8.48 1.05
N ASP A 70 -9.82 -7.83 1.91
CA ASP A 70 -10.05 -7.84 3.35
C ASP A 70 -11.37 -7.14 3.70
N CYS A 71 -11.70 -6.04 3.04
CA CYS A 71 -12.96 -5.33 3.24
C CYS A 71 -14.16 -6.18 2.84
N LYS A 72 -14.08 -6.94 1.75
CA LYS A 72 -15.16 -7.84 1.33
C LYS A 72 -15.41 -8.93 2.36
N LYS A 73 -14.36 -9.48 2.93
CA LYS A 73 -14.46 -10.47 4.00
C LYS A 73 -15.08 -9.86 5.26
N VAL A 74 -14.74 -8.63 5.52
CA VAL A 74 -15.20 -7.83 6.63
C VAL A 74 -16.71 -7.55 6.57
N PHE A 75 -17.28 -7.32 5.39
CA PHE A 75 -18.72 -7.06 5.24
C PHE A 75 -19.57 -8.23 5.71
N GLU A 76 -19.03 -9.45 5.75
CA GLU A 76 -19.72 -10.61 6.31
C GLU A 76 -19.80 -10.53 7.84
N ASP A 77 -18.83 -9.90 8.49
CA ASP A 77 -18.71 -9.80 9.94
C ASP A 77 -18.74 -8.34 10.42
N TRP A 78 -19.46 -7.49 9.70
CA TRP A 78 -19.44 -6.02 9.91
C TRP A 78 -19.72 -5.61 11.35
N ASP A 79 -20.67 -6.27 12.02
CA ASP A 79 -21.07 -5.91 13.38
C ASP A 79 -20.00 -6.26 14.43
N ASP A 80 -19.12 -7.19 14.12
CA ASP A 80 -18.04 -7.62 15.01
C ASP A 80 -16.75 -6.85 14.80
N MET A 81 -16.78 -5.81 13.96
CA MET A 81 -15.58 -5.11 13.57
C MET A 81 -15.28 -3.87 14.34
N ASP A 82 -13.97 -3.58 14.38
CA ASP A 82 -13.43 -2.35 14.90
C ASP A 82 -13.93 -1.17 14.07
N GLU A 83 -14.28 -0.07 14.72
CA GLU A 83 -14.77 1.15 14.08
C GLU A 83 -13.77 1.71 13.08
N GLU A 84 -12.49 1.63 13.40
CA GLU A 84 -11.41 2.10 12.55
C GLU A 84 -11.37 1.34 11.22
N VAL A 85 -11.53 0.02 11.27
CA VAL A 85 -11.55 -0.83 10.08
C VAL A 85 -12.78 -0.56 9.23
N LYS A 86 -13.94 -0.37 9.87
CA LYS A 86 -15.17 0.02 9.18
C LYS A 86 -14.98 1.32 8.40
N GLN A 87 -14.30 2.28 8.98
CA GLN A 87 -14.06 3.58 8.36
C GLN A 87 -13.14 3.46 7.16
N ILE A 88 -12.11 2.64 7.24
CA ILE A 88 -11.21 2.37 6.12
C ILE A 88 -11.98 1.74 4.96
N CYS A 89 -12.81 0.75 5.22
CA CYS A 89 -13.62 0.08 4.21
C CYS A 89 -14.62 1.03 3.56
N ALA A 90 -15.21 1.92 4.33
CA ALA A 90 -16.17 2.91 3.83
C ALA A 90 -15.53 3.92 2.88
N ASN A 91 -14.23 4.18 3.01
CA ASN A 91 -13.50 5.17 2.21
C ASN A 91 -12.93 4.60 0.91
N ILE A 92 -13.06 3.30 0.66
CA ILE A 92 -12.49 2.65 -0.53
C ILE A 92 -13.35 2.85 -1.78
N ASP A 93 -14.61 3.13 -1.64
CA ASP A 93 -15.52 3.33 -2.78
C ASP A 93 -15.23 4.63 -3.54
#